data_fcf13c8d8daf6941871bc76cd6085a69
#
_entry.id   fcf13c8d8daf6941871bc76cd6085a69
#
_cell.length_a   1.000
_cell.length_b   1.000
_cell.length_c   1.000
_cell.angle_alpha   90.00
_cell.angle_beta   90.00
_cell.angle_gamma   90.00
#
_symmetry.space_group_name_H-M   'P 1'
#
loop_
_entity.id
_entity.type
_entity.pdbx_description
1 polymer ?
#
loop_
_entity_poly.entity_id
_entity_poly.type
_entity_poly.pdbx_seq_one_letter_code
_entity_poly.pdbx_strand_id
1 'polypeptide(L)'
;MERDQASKFVNDLLRLMVARNGSDLFLTADFPPAIKVDGKVTKVSPQPLSGQHTLALARALMNDKQAAEFERTKECNFAVAPQGVGRFRVNAFVQQGHVGLVLRTIPKTLPTIDGLGLPQILKDIAMTKRGLVIFVGATGSGKSTSLAAIVDHRNENSFGHIITVEDPVEFVHPHKNCIVTQREVGVDTDDWGKALKNMLRQAPDVILMGEIRDRETMDHAVAFAETGHLCLATLHANSANQALDRMINFFPEERRDQLLMDLSLNLKALVSQRLLPRQTGKGRVAAVEILLNTPLMADLIFKGEIADMKDLMKRSRELGMQTFDQSLFDLYENHLVSYEDALRNADSHNDLRLNIKLNSMRARGADLAAGTEHMTIL
;
A
#
# COMPACT_ATOMS: atom_id res chain seq x y z
N MET A 1 15.85 -35.85 0.91
CA MET A 1 15.72 -35.26 -0.43
C MET A 1 16.96 -34.43 -0.68
N GLU A 2 17.65 -34.63 -1.80
CA GLU A 2 18.83 -33.84 -2.16
C GLU A 2 18.42 -32.40 -2.51
N ARG A 3 19.34 -31.44 -2.32
CA ARG A 3 19.06 -29.99 -2.48
C ARG A 3 18.49 -29.65 -3.87
N ASP A 4 19.06 -30.23 -4.92
CA ASP A 4 18.62 -29.98 -6.30
C ASP A 4 17.22 -30.52 -6.58
N GLN A 5 16.90 -31.69 -6.03
CA GLN A 5 15.56 -32.27 -6.12
C GLN A 5 14.53 -31.42 -5.38
N ALA A 6 14.89 -30.94 -4.19
CA ALA A 6 14.05 -30.05 -3.38
C ALA A 6 13.80 -28.72 -4.10
N SER A 7 14.84 -28.10 -4.65
CA SER A 7 14.72 -26.85 -5.44
C SER A 7 13.85 -27.04 -6.67
N LYS A 8 14.03 -28.13 -7.42
CA LYS A 8 13.21 -28.45 -8.59
C LYS A 8 11.75 -28.62 -8.19
N PHE A 9 11.48 -29.38 -7.13
CA PHE A 9 10.11 -29.62 -6.67
C PHE A 9 9.39 -28.32 -6.29
N VAL A 10 10.04 -27.42 -5.55
CA VAL A 10 9.44 -26.10 -5.23
C VAL A 10 9.23 -25.27 -6.47
N ASN A 11 10.20 -25.23 -7.40
CA ASN A 11 10.06 -24.49 -8.66
C ASN A 11 8.89 -24.99 -9.51
N ASP A 12 8.63 -26.29 -9.55
CA ASP A 12 7.50 -26.85 -10.27
C ASP A 12 6.15 -26.47 -9.61
N LEU A 13 6.10 -26.45 -8.26
CA LEU A 13 4.93 -25.96 -7.52
C LEU A 13 4.69 -24.47 -7.74
N LEU A 14 5.75 -23.64 -7.79
CA LEU A 14 5.65 -22.21 -8.07
C LEU A 14 5.15 -21.95 -9.50
N ARG A 15 5.63 -22.71 -10.50
CA ARG A 15 5.08 -22.65 -11.86
C ARG A 15 3.60 -22.99 -11.90
N LEU A 16 3.20 -24.05 -11.20
CA LEU A 16 1.80 -24.45 -11.10
C LEU A 16 0.93 -23.37 -10.44
N MET A 17 1.44 -22.75 -9.36
CA MET A 17 0.76 -21.66 -8.67
C MET A 17 0.53 -20.46 -9.60
N VAL A 18 1.57 -20.03 -10.35
CA VAL A 18 1.46 -18.94 -11.33
C VAL A 18 0.50 -19.28 -12.45
N ALA A 19 0.57 -20.50 -13.00
CA ALA A 19 -0.32 -20.96 -14.07
C ALA A 19 -1.81 -20.98 -13.65
N ARG A 20 -2.09 -21.15 -12.36
CA ARG A 20 -3.45 -21.14 -11.79
C ARG A 20 -3.87 -19.81 -11.18
N ASN A 21 -3.08 -18.73 -11.37
CA ASN A 21 -3.28 -17.43 -10.72
C ASN A 21 -3.38 -17.52 -9.19
N GLY A 22 -2.63 -18.44 -8.58
CA GLY A 22 -2.58 -18.62 -7.15
C GLY A 22 -1.83 -17.48 -6.45
N SER A 23 -2.33 -17.08 -5.28
CA SER A 23 -1.72 -16.03 -4.46
C SER A 23 -0.65 -16.56 -3.52
N ASP A 24 -0.87 -17.73 -2.94
CA ASP A 24 0.00 -18.30 -1.91
C ASP A 24 0.18 -19.82 -2.13
N LEU A 25 1.39 -20.33 -1.88
CA LEU A 25 1.74 -21.75 -1.80
C LEU A 25 2.05 -22.09 -0.34
N PHE A 26 1.43 -23.15 0.17
CA PHE A 26 1.60 -23.65 1.52
C PHE A 26 2.32 -25.00 1.49
N LEU A 27 3.41 -25.11 2.22
CA LEU A 27 4.17 -26.34 2.41
C LEU A 27 4.32 -26.58 3.92
N THR A 28 3.57 -27.54 4.44
CA THR A 28 3.57 -27.87 5.87
C THR A 28 3.60 -29.38 6.07
N ALA A 29 4.10 -29.84 7.23
CA ALA A 29 4.14 -31.26 7.55
C ALA A 29 2.72 -31.82 7.68
N ASP A 30 2.57 -33.10 7.37
CA ASP A 30 1.35 -33.90 7.45
C ASP A 30 0.19 -33.38 6.59
N PHE A 31 0.49 -32.49 5.64
CA PHE A 31 -0.46 -31.98 4.66
C PHE A 31 0.13 -31.95 3.24
N PRO A 32 -0.68 -32.22 2.21
CA PRO A 32 -0.21 -32.06 0.83
C PRO A 32 0.13 -30.62 0.50
N PRO A 33 1.10 -30.37 -0.42
CA PRO A 33 1.29 -29.03 -0.97
C PRO A 33 -0.03 -28.45 -1.44
N ALA A 34 -0.30 -27.18 -1.10
CA ALA A 34 -1.55 -26.53 -1.41
C ALA A 34 -1.34 -25.10 -1.89
N ILE A 35 -2.17 -24.66 -2.83
CA ILE A 35 -2.18 -23.29 -3.34
C ILE A 35 -3.49 -22.59 -2.98
N LYS A 36 -3.43 -21.28 -2.79
CA LYS A 36 -4.61 -20.44 -2.58
C LYS A 36 -4.98 -19.78 -3.90
N VAL A 37 -6.18 -20.07 -4.40
CA VAL A 37 -6.76 -19.49 -5.62
C VAL A 37 -8.10 -18.89 -5.26
N ASP A 38 -8.34 -17.64 -5.63
CA ASP A 38 -9.59 -16.91 -5.31
C ASP A 38 -10.04 -17.03 -3.84
N GLY A 39 -9.06 -16.97 -2.94
CA GLY A 39 -9.30 -17.06 -1.49
C GLY A 39 -9.49 -18.48 -0.94
N LYS A 40 -9.55 -19.51 -1.80
CA LYS A 40 -9.73 -20.91 -1.41
C LYS A 40 -8.42 -21.70 -1.49
N VAL A 41 -8.13 -22.50 -0.46
CA VAL A 41 -6.95 -23.37 -0.43
C VAL A 41 -7.29 -24.69 -1.13
N THR A 42 -6.49 -25.04 -2.14
CA THR A 42 -6.64 -26.25 -2.95
C THR A 42 -5.37 -27.09 -2.92
N LYS A 43 -5.47 -28.37 -2.61
CA LYS A 43 -4.35 -29.32 -2.65
C LYS A 43 -3.88 -29.51 -4.09
N VAL A 44 -2.59 -29.54 -4.31
CA VAL A 44 -1.97 -29.72 -5.65
C VAL A 44 -1.30 -31.10 -5.82
N SER A 45 -1.23 -31.88 -4.75
CA SER A 45 -0.76 -33.25 -4.71
C SER A 45 -1.62 -34.08 -3.76
N PRO A 46 -1.79 -35.37 -3.96
CA PRO A 46 -2.48 -36.22 -3.00
C PRO A 46 -1.62 -36.59 -1.77
N GLN A 47 -0.28 -36.54 -1.90
CA GLN A 47 0.63 -37.02 -0.88
C GLN A 47 0.99 -35.92 0.12
N PRO A 48 0.83 -36.18 1.45
CA PRO A 48 1.31 -35.29 2.50
C PRO A 48 2.84 -35.18 2.50
N LEU A 49 3.34 -34.01 2.88
CA LEU A 49 4.76 -33.80 3.15
C LEU A 49 5.09 -34.29 4.55
N SER A 50 6.24 -34.93 4.74
CA SER A 50 6.79 -35.22 6.07
C SER A 50 7.55 -34.00 6.60
N GLY A 51 7.78 -33.92 7.92
CA GLY A 51 8.63 -32.89 8.53
C GLY A 51 10.06 -32.87 7.98
N GLN A 52 10.60 -34.01 7.53
CA GLN A 52 11.90 -34.06 6.84
C GLN A 52 11.82 -33.45 5.43
N HIS A 53 10.69 -33.63 4.73
CA HIS A 53 10.49 -32.98 3.44
C HIS A 53 10.43 -31.48 3.57
N THR A 54 9.63 -30.93 4.51
CA THR A 54 9.48 -29.49 4.68
C THR A 54 10.79 -28.82 5.10
N LEU A 55 11.58 -29.45 5.96
CA LEU A 55 12.91 -28.98 6.34
C LEU A 55 13.86 -28.96 5.12
N ALA A 56 13.88 -30.02 4.30
CA ALA A 56 14.72 -30.09 3.11
C ALA A 56 14.32 -29.02 2.08
N LEU A 57 13.01 -28.77 1.89
CA LEU A 57 12.49 -27.72 1.00
C LEU A 57 12.91 -26.33 1.49
N ALA A 58 12.79 -26.03 2.79
CA ALA A 58 13.21 -24.76 3.36
C ALA A 58 14.72 -24.53 3.16
N ARG A 59 15.53 -25.52 3.49
CA ARG A 59 16.99 -25.44 3.33
C ARG A 59 17.44 -25.29 1.87
N ALA A 60 16.71 -25.87 0.94
CA ALA A 60 17.00 -25.74 -0.50
C ALA A 60 16.79 -24.31 -1.02
N LEU A 61 15.86 -23.57 -0.43
CA LEU A 61 15.54 -22.17 -0.81
C LEU A 61 16.42 -21.14 -0.10
N MET A 62 17.00 -21.48 1.05
CA MET A 62 17.80 -20.58 1.88
C MET A 62 19.26 -20.54 1.43
N ASN A 63 19.86 -19.34 1.52
CA ASN A 63 21.31 -19.21 1.54
C ASN A 63 21.87 -19.48 2.96
N ASP A 64 23.19 -19.50 3.12
CA ASP A 64 23.83 -19.87 4.40
C ASP A 64 23.48 -18.89 5.54
N LYS A 65 23.39 -17.59 5.26
CA LYS A 65 22.98 -16.55 6.23
C LYS A 65 21.54 -16.77 6.71
N GLN A 66 20.63 -17.01 5.77
CA GLN A 66 19.22 -17.28 6.06
C GLN A 66 19.01 -18.59 6.82
N ALA A 67 19.78 -19.62 6.47
CA ALA A 67 19.75 -20.89 7.18
C ALA A 67 20.23 -20.75 8.65
N ALA A 68 21.31 -20.02 8.88
CA ALA A 68 21.81 -19.73 10.22
C ALA A 68 20.83 -18.88 11.06
N GLU A 69 20.20 -17.89 10.44
CA GLU A 69 19.14 -17.10 11.08
C GLU A 69 17.95 -17.98 11.47
N PHE A 70 17.46 -18.80 10.54
CA PHE A 70 16.34 -19.70 10.77
C PHE A 70 16.62 -20.72 11.89
N GLU A 71 17.82 -21.27 11.97
CA GLU A 71 18.20 -22.18 13.04
C GLU A 71 18.14 -21.50 14.43
N ARG A 72 18.54 -20.23 14.50
CA ARG A 72 18.58 -19.44 15.73
C ARG A 72 17.20 -18.94 16.15
N THR A 73 16.42 -18.38 15.21
CA THR A 73 15.19 -17.66 15.51
C THR A 73 13.93 -18.50 15.32
N LYS A 74 14.02 -19.62 14.59
CA LYS A 74 12.90 -20.46 14.15
C LYS A 74 11.97 -19.78 13.13
N GLU A 75 12.36 -18.62 12.62
CA GLU A 75 11.68 -17.85 11.59
C GLU A 75 12.69 -17.24 10.62
N CYS A 76 12.32 -17.13 9.34
CA CYS A 76 13.09 -16.42 8.34
C CYS A 76 12.20 -15.91 7.22
N ASN A 77 12.35 -14.64 6.88
CA ASN A 77 11.67 -14.02 5.74
C ASN A 77 12.70 -13.71 4.65
N PHE A 78 12.42 -14.12 3.43
CA PHE A 78 13.30 -13.87 2.28
C PHE A 78 12.52 -13.93 0.97
N ALA A 79 13.17 -13.52 -0.13
CA ALA A 79 12.60 -13.62 -1.46
C ALA A 79 13.32 -14.64 -2.31
N VAL A 80 12.59 -15.29 -3.20
CA VAL A 80 13.14 -16.16 -4.25
C VAL A 80 12.63 -15.72 -5.60
N ALA A 81 13.48 -15.79 -6.64
CA ALA A 81 13.14 -15.37 -8.00
C ALA A 81 13.60 -16.42 -9.02
N PRO A 82 12.95 -17.59 -9.10
CA PRO A 82 13.30 -18.61 -10.08
C PRO A 82 13.17 -18.07 -11.50
N GLN A 83 14.20 -18.29 -12.32
CA GLN A 83 14.25 -17.79 -13.67
C GLN A 83 13.03 -18.22 -14.51
N GLY A 84 12.39 -17.27 -15.16
CA GLY A 84 11.21 -17.52 -16.02
C GLY A 84 9.90 -17.80 -15.28
N VAL A 85 9.90 -17.86 -13.92
CA VAL A 85 8.69 -18.14 -13.13
C VAL A 85 8.11 -16.87 -12.52
N GLY A 86 8.86 -16.20 -11.66
CA GLY A 86 8.40 -15.00 -10.97
C GLY A 86 9.24 -14.70 -9.75
N ARG A 87 8.81 -13.70 -8.97
CA ARG A 87 9.36 -13.40 -7.66
C ARG A 87 8.34 -13.78 -6.59
N PHE A 88 8.83 -14.37 -5.50
CA PHE A 88 8.00 -14.87 -4.41
C PHE A 88 8.60 -14.47 -3.09
N ARG A 89 7.80 -13.98 -2.18
CA ARG A 89 8.15 -13.80 -0.79
C ARG A 89 7.96 -15.12 -0.06
N VAL A 90 8.95 -15.52 0.70
CA VAL A 90 8.94 -16.76 1.49
C VAL A 90 8.97 -16.40 2.97
N ASN A 91 8.01 -16.90 3.72
CA ASN A 91 8.06 -16.97 5.16
C ASN A 91 8.28 -18.44 5.56
N ALA A 92 9.40 -18.73 6.20
CA ALA A 92 9.70 -20.02 6.80
C ALA A 92 9.60 -19.92 8.31
N PHE A 93 8.93 -20.87 8.94
CA PHE A 93 8.69 -20.87 10.39
C PHE A 93 8.64 -22.30 10.93
N VAL A 94 8.73 -22.45 12.26
CA VAL A 94 8.58 -23.74 12.95
C VAL A 94 7.25 -23.76 13.68
N GLN A 95 6.46 -24.81 13.44
CA GLN A 95 5.23 -25.11 14.15
C GLN A 95 5.21 -26.57 14.63
N GLN A 96 4.82 -26.83 15.86
CA GLN A 96 4.73 -28.20 16.43
C GLN A 96 5.99 -29.06 16.18
N GLY A 97 7.18 -28.43 16.21
CA GLY A 97 8.47 -29.08 15.95
C GLY A 97 8.80 -29.31 14.47
N HIS A 98 7.92 -28.93 13.53
CA HIS A 98 8.12 -29.10 12.09
C HIS A 98 8.22 -27.76 11.37
N VAL A 99 8.97 -27.74 10.26
CA VAL A 99 9.11 -26.55 9.42
C VAL A 99 7.85 -26.38 8.57
N GLY A 100 7.36 -25.13 8.47
CA GLY A 100 6.34 -24.71 7.53
C GLY A 100 6.89 -23.59 6.63
N LEU A 101 6.38 -23.50 5.39
CA LEU A 101 6.68 -22.43 4.45
C LEU A 101 5.39 -21.89 3.84
N VAL A 102 5.33 -20.58 3.74
CA VAL A 102 4.31 -19.88 2.93
C VAL A 102 5.05 -19.04 1.89
N LEU A 103 4.74 -19.29 0.61
CA LEU A 103 5.35 -18.55 -0.49
C LEU A 103 4.24 -17.73 -1.19
N ARG A 104 4.38 -16.41 -1.18
CA ARG A 104 3.43 -15.47 -1.79
C ARG A 104 3.94 -14.94 -3.10
N THR A 105 3.09 -14.96 -4.13
CA THR A 105 3.41 -14.38 -5.45
C THR A 105 3.53 -12.87 -5.36
N ILE A 106 4.63 -12.32 -5.88
CA ILE A 106 4.78 -10.88 -6.13
C ILE A 106 4.34 -10.61 -7.57
N PRO A 107 3.32 -9.75 -7.79
CA PRO A 107 2.79 -9.50 -9.13
C PRO A 107 3.86 -8.97 -10.09
N LYS A 108 3.85 -9.44 -11.35
CA LYS A 108 4.73 -8.94 -12.42
C LYS A 108 4.15 -7.70 -13.10
N THR A 109 2.83 -7.60 -13.16
CA THR A 109 2.16 -6.50 -13.85
C THR A 109 2.00 -5.34 -12.88
N LEU A 110 2.59 -4.20 -13.25
CA LEU A 110 2.44 -2.97 -12.50
C LEU A 110 1.05 -2.37 -12.76
N PRO A 111 0.38 -1.87 -11.71
CA PRO A 111 -0.85 -1.13 -11.88
C PRO A 111 -0.57 0.24 -12.50
N THR A 112 -1.56 0.81 -13.19
CA THR A 112 -1.52 2.19 -13.66
C THR A 112 -2.54 3.04 -12.91
N ILE A 113 -2.30 4.36 -12.84
CA ILE A 113 -3.23 5.31 -12.18
C ILE A 113 -4.62 5.20 -12.80
N ASP A 114 -4.69 5.17 -14.14
CA ASP A 114 -5.95 5.03 -14.87
C ASP A 114 -6.61 3.66 -14.67
N GLY A 115 -5.82 2.59 -14.73
CA GLY A 115 -6.33 1.22 -14.53
C GLY A 115 -6.90 0.96 -13.13
N LEU A 116 -6.41 1.70 -12.14
CA LEU A 116 -6.93 1.67 -10.77
C LEU A 116 -8.15 2.60 -10.58
N GLY A 117 -8.45 3.47 -11.55
CA GLY A 117 -9.49 4.48 -11.44
C GLY A 117 -9.16 5.55 -10.40
N LEU A 118 -7.90 5.85 -10.20
CA LEU A 118 -7.43 6.86 -9.25
C LEU A 118 -7.60 8.28 -9.83
N PRO A 119 -7.77 9.30 -8.98
CA PRO A 119 -7.88 10.71 -9.42
C PRO A 119 -6.67 11.16 -10.26
N GLN A 120 -6.93 11.90 -11.35
CA GLN A 120 -5.90 12.31 -12.31
C GLN A 120 -4.83 13.24 -11.70
N ILE A 121 -5.17 14.00 -10.67
CA ILE A 121 -4.22 14.85 -9.93
C ILE A 121 -3.02 14.04 -9.38
N LEU A 122 -3.16 12.73 -9.20
CA LEU A 122 -2.05 11.87 -8.76
C LEU A 122 -0.95 11.76 -9.81
N LYS A 123 -1.25 11.99 -11.10
CA LYS A 123 -0.23 12.10 -12.16
C LYS A 123 0.63 13.34 -11.95
N ASP A 124 0.02 14.47 -11.62
CA ASP A 124 0.75 15.72 -11.35
C ASP A 124 1.58 15.60 -10.07
N ILE A 125 1.02 14.97 -9.04
CA ILE A 125 1.73 14.66 -7.79
C ILE A 125 2.95 13.77 -8.07
N ALA A 126 2.81 12.73 -8.91
CA ALA A 126 3.93 11.86 -9.32
C ALA A 126 5.06 12.63 -10.01
N MET A 127 4.74 13.69 -10.75
CA MET A 127 5.69 14.50 -11.48
C MET A 127 6.25 15.69 -10.69
N THR A 128 5.84 15.87 -9.43
CA THR A 128 6.37 16.90 -8.53
C THR A 128 7.87 16.75 -8.37
N LYS A 129 8.59 17.88 -8.42
CA LYS A 129 10.07 17.87 -8.38
C LYS A 129 10.61 17.52 -7.00
N ARG A 130 9.98 18.03 -5.93
CA ARG A 130 10.43 17.89 -4.55
C ARG A 130 9.28 18.01 -3.56
N GLY A 131 9.48 17.52 -2.36
CA GLY A 131 8.56 17.62 -1.25
C GLY A 131 8.07 16.25 -0.77
N LEU A 132 7.23 16.24 0.24
CA LEU A 132 6.75 15.03 0.91
C LEU A 132 5.33 14.70 0.47
N VAL A 133 5.11 13.47 0.02
CA VAL A 133 3.80 12.92 -0.32
C VAL A 133 3.59 11.66 0.50
N ILE A 134 2.51 11.61 1.28
CA ILE A 134 2.24 10.47 2.17
C ILE A 134 0.92 9.81 1.79
N PHE A 135 0.98 8.51 1.51
CA PHE A 135 -0.20 7.65 1.33
C PHE A 135 -0.65 7.09 2.67
N VAL A 136 -1.91 7.33 2.98
CA VAL A 136 -2.51 7.07 4.28
C VAL A 136 -3.61 6.02 4.16
N GLY A 137 -3.71 5.11 5.12
CA GLY A 137 -4.77 4.10 5.14
C GLY A 137 -4.43 2.89 6.00
N ALA A 138 -5.42 2.11 6.34
CA ALA A 138 -5.26 0.84 7.04
C ALA A 138 -4.47 -0.19 6.21
N THR A 139 -4.05 -1.27 6.82
CA THR A 139 -3.47 -2.42 6.11
C THR A 139 -4.48 -2.96 5.10
N GLY A 140 -4.04 -3.21 3.87
CA GLY A 140 -4.90 -3.72 2.80
C GLY A 140 -5.77 -2.65 2.12
N SER A 141 -5.60 -1.35 2.42
CA SER A 141 -6.33 -0.25 1.75
C SER A 141 -5.81 0.06 0.34
N GLY A 142 -4.74 -0.60 -0.13
CA GLY A 142 -4.19 -0.45 -1.47
C GLY A 142 -3.09 0.61 -1.62
N LYS A 143 -2.52 1.12 -0.53
CA LYS A 143 -1.43 2.12 -0.56
C LYS A 143 -0.25 1.72 -1.44
N SER A 144 0.30 0.53 -1.22
CA SER A 144 1.45 0.02 -2.02
C SER A 144 1.10 -0.11 -3.50
N THR A 145 -0.13 -0.52 -3.81
CA THR A 145 -0.62 -0.63 -5.19
C THR A 145 -0.70 0.75 -5.86
N SER A 146 -1.23 1.75 -5.17
CA SER A 146 -1.31 3.11 -5.68
C SER A 146 0.07 3.77 -5.80
N LEU A 147 0.96 3.54 -4.82
CA LEU A 147 2.34 4.00 -4.90
C LEU A 147 3.10 3.34 -6.05
N ALA A 148 2.88 2.05 -6.30
CA ALA A 148 3.49 1.38 -7.46
C ALA A 148 3.04 2.03 -8.78
N ALA A 149 1.76 2.41 -8.91
CA ALA A 149 1.26 3.14 -10.07
C ALA A 149 1.88 4.54 -10.20
N ILE A 150 2.08 5.25 -9.08
CA ILE A 150 2.76 6.56 -9.04
C ILE A 150 4.22 6.45 -9.47
N VAL A 151 4.94 5.49 -8.91
CA VAL A 151 6.36 5.25 -9.24
C VAL A 151 6.50 4.85 -10.71
N ASP A 152 5.62 3.97 -11.20
CA ASP A 152 5.65 3.53 -12.60
C ASP A 152 5.33 4.68 -13.56
N HIS A 153 4.35 5.53 -13.25
CA HIS A 153 4.04 6.74 -14.01
C HIS A 153 5.26 7.68 -14.07
N ARG A 154 5.94 7.90 -12.94
CA ARG A 154 7.18 8.70 -12.89
C ARG A 154 8.30 8.07 -13.72
N ASN A 155 8.47 6.74 -13.62
CA ASN A 155 9.48 5.97 -14.34
C ASN A 155 9.31 6.06 -15.87
N GLU A 156 8.07 6.17 -16.34
CA GLU A 156 7.75 6.33 -17.77
C GLU A 156 7.93 7.75 -18.29
N ASN A 157 7.63 8.76 -17.46
CA ASN A 157 7.46 10.14 -17.91
C ASN A 157 8.55 11.09 -17.42
N SER A 158 9.57 10.59 -16.71
CA SER A 158 10.69 11.39 -16.19
C SER A 158 12.01 10.69 -16.45
N PHE A 159 13.09 11.40 -16.21
CA PHE A 159 14.46 10.87 -16.25
C PHE A 159 15.09 11.12 -14.89
N GLY A 160 15.82 10.15 -14.36
CA GLY A 160 16.45 10.26 -13.06
C GLY A 160 16.59 8.94 -12.33
N HIS A 161 16.81 9.01 -11.03
CA HIS A 161 17.03 7.87 -10.17
C HIS A 161 15.94 7.79 -9.08
N ILE A 162 15.16 6.72 -9.11
CA ILE A 162 14.14 6.38 -8.10
C ILE A 162 14.73 5.34 -7.17
N ILE A 163 14.81 5.63 -5.88
CA ILE A 163 15.26 4.67 -4.87
C ILE A 163 14.10 4.32 -3.96
N THR A 164 13.91 3.02 -3.71
CA THR A 164 12.93 2.56 -2.72
C THR A 164 13.62 1.78 -1.59
N VAL A 165 13.12 1.94 -0.37
CA VAL A 165 13.38 1.06 0.77
C VAL A 165 12.04 0.57 1.29
N GLU A 166 11.86 -0.73 1.29
CA GLU A 166 10.58 -1.39 1.54
C GLU A 166 10.76 -2.59 2.48
N ASP A 167 9.70 -2.97 3.19
CA ASP A 167 9.69 -4.12 4.09
C ASP A 167 8.34 -4.85 4.03
N PRO A 168 8.18 -5.71 3.01
CA PRO A 168 9.06 -6.02 1.87
C PRO A 168 8.72 -5.25 0.59
N VAL A 169 9.47 -5.52 -0.51
CA VAL A 169 9.13 -5.08 -1.87
C VAL A 169 7.86 -5.79 -2.34
N GLU A 170 6.79 -5.02 -2.57
CA GLU A 170 5.48 -5.51 -3.01
C GLU A 170 5.37 -5.59 -4.55
N PHE A 171 6.04 -4.69 -5.28
CA PHE A 171 6.06 -4.62 -6.73
C PHE A 171 7.47 -4.42 -7.24
N VAL A 172 7.84 -5.11 -8.32
CA VAL A 172 9.15 -4.94 -8.95
C VAL A 172 9.03 -4.01 -10.15
N HIS A 173 9.76 -2.90 -10.10
CA HIS A 173 9.79 -1.91 -11.16
C HIS A 173 10.95 -2.18 -12.12
N PRO A 174 10.69 -2.38 -13.43
CA PRO A 174 11.76 -2.39 -14.42
C PRO A 174 12.35 -0.97 -14.58
N HIS A 175 13.58 -0.88 -15.03
CA HIS A 175 14.10 0.38 -15.52
C HIS A 175 13.35 0.73 -16.81
N LYS A 176 12.81 1.96 -16.90
CA LYS A 176 12.22 2.53 -18.11
C LYS A 176 13.06 3.76 -18.51
N ASN A 177 12.52 4.96 -18.31
CA ASN A 177 13.28 6.20 -18.50
C ASN A 177 14.08 6.57 -17.25
N CYS A 178 13.71 6.02 -16.09
CA CYS A 178 14.46 6.19 -14.85
C CYS A 178 15.24 4.91 -14.49
N ILE A 179 16.33 5.10 -13.75
CA ILE A 179 16.94 4.00 -13.00
C ILE A 179 16.09 3.77 -11.75
N VAL A 180 15.68 2.54 -11.46
CA VAL A 180 14.94 2.20 -10.25
C VAL A 180 15.77 1.26 -9.40
N THR A 181 16.15 1.68 -8.21
CA THR A 181 16.89 0.88 -7.22
C THR A 181 15.94 0.54 -6.08
N GLN A 182 15.57 -0.72 -5.94
CA GLN A 182 14.71 -1.21 -4.87
C GLN A 182 15.53 -1.99 -3.85
N ARG A 183 15.37 -1.66 -2.57
CA ARG A 183 16.08 -2.32 -1.47
C ARG A 183 15.09 -2.83 -0.45
N GLU A 184 15.14 -4.13 -0.18
CA GLU A 184 14.30 -4.80 0.82
C GLU A 184 15.05 -4.89 2.16
N VAL A 185 14.39 -4.47 3.24
CA VAL A 185 14.96 -4.57 4.60
C VAL A 185 15.07 -6.04 4.99
N GLY A 186 16.21 -6.42 5.58
CA GLY A 186 16.53 -7.81 5.92
C GLY A 186 17.11 -8.64 4.75
N VAL A 187 17.01 -8.15 3.51
CA VAL A 187 17.55 -8.82 2.30
C VAL A 187 18.68 -8.00 1.69
N ASP A 188 18.40 -6.77 1.26
CA ASP A 188 19.35 -5.89 0.56
C ASP A 188 19.99 -4.86 1.50
N THR A 189 19.44 -4.70 2.69
CA THR A 189 19.94 -3.85 3.77
C THR A 189 19.58 -4.47 5.11
N ASP A 190 20.43 -4.28 6.13
CA ASP A 190 20.22 -4.90 7.44
C ASP A 190 19.02 -4.29 8.18
N ASP A 191 18.87 -2.97 8.11
CA ASP A 191 17.83 -2.22 8.81
C ASP A 191 17.44 -0.91 8.09
N TRP A 192 16.35 -0.32 8.54
CA TRP A 192 15.83 0.94 8.03
C TRP A 192 16.81 2.10 8.21
N GLY A 193 17.39 2.27 9.40
CA GLY A 193 18.28 3.39 9.71
C GLY A 193 19.50 3.42 8.81
N LYS A 194 20.15 2.25 8.59
CA LYS A 194 21.28 2.15 7.65
C LYS A 194 20.89 2.46 6.22
N ALA A 195 19.73 1.96 5.78
CA ALA A 195 19.25 2.22 4.43
C ALA A 195 19.01 3.71 4.21
N LEU A 196 18.19 4.34 5.06
CA LEU A 196 17.79 5.74 4.94
C LEU A 196 18.99 6.69 5.03
N LYS A 197 19.89 6.46 5.98
CA LYS A 197 21.11 7.27 6.14
C LYS A 197 22.01 7.31 4.90
N ASN A 198 22.01 6.24 4.10
CA ASN A 198 22.87 6.15 2.92
C ASN A 198 22.16 6.55 1.61
N MET A 199 20.84 6.72 1.61
CA MET A 199 20.09 7.00 0.37
C MET A 199 20.55 8.26 -0.33
N LEU A 200 20.77 9.36 0.37
CA LEU A 200 21.20 10.64 -0.21
C LEU A 200 22.57 10.55 -0.93
N ARG A 201 23.39 9.56 -0.58
CA ARG A 201 24.70 9.33 -1.23
C ARG A 201 24.57 8.57 -2.56
N GLN A 202 23.39 8.10 -2.89
CA GLN A 202 23.11 7.32 -4.09
C GLN A 202 22.52 8.19 -5.22
N ALA A 203 22.59 9.52 -5.08
CA ALA A 203 22.08 10.51 -6.04
C ALA A 203 20.61 10.26 -6.45
N PRO A 204 19.65 10.19 -5.52
CA PRO A 204 18.25 10.02 -5.83
C PRO A 204 17.62 11.31 -6.35
N ASP A 205 16.62 11.18 -7.24
CA ASP A 205 15.65 12.25 -7.54
C ASP A 205 14.34 12.00 -6.80
N VAL A 206 13.98 10.73 -6.65
CA VAL A 206 12.77 10.26 -5.94
C VAL A 206 13.16 9.21 -4.94
N ILE A 207 12.64 9.35 -3.72
CA ILE A 207 12.84 8.41 -2.63
C ILE A 207 11.47 7.86 -2.21
N LEU A 208 11.30 6.53 -2.21
CA LEU A 208 10.16 5.88 -1.62
C LEU A 208 10.56 5.18 -0.33
N MET A 209 9.94 5.62 0.75
CA MET A 209 10.02 4.96 2.06
C MET A 209 8.76 4.11 2.25
N GLY A 210 8.92 2.80 2.47
CA GLY A 210 7.80 1.87 2.60
C GLY A 210 6.78 2.35 3.63
N GLU A 211 7.23 2.73 4.83
CA GLU A 211 6.36 3.35 5.84
C GLU A 211 7.08 4.27 6.82
N ILE A 212 6.34 5.28 7.30
CA ILE A 212 6.70 6.12 8.45
C ILE A 212 6.04 5.49 9.69
N ARG A 213 6.84 5.04 10.68
CA ARG A 213 6.33 4.34 11.86
C ARG A 213 6.73 4.98 13.17
N ASP A 214 7.70 5.87 13.16
CA ASP A 214 8.26 6.52 14.33
C ASP A 214 8.89 7.86 13.97
N ARG A 215 9.45 8.51 14.99
CA ARG A 215 10.13 9.80 14.86
C ARG A 215 11.32 9.73 13.89
N GLU A 216 12.15 8.69 13.99
CA GLU A 216 13.37 8.59 13.16
C GLU A 216 13.02 8.54 11.67
N THR A 217 12.05 7.70 11.30
CA THR A 217 11.57 7.61 9.92
C THR A 217 10.90 8.88 9.45
N MET A 218 10.20 9.62 10.34
CA MET A 218 9.61 10.92 10.01
C MET A 218 10.67 12.01 9.82
N ASP A 219 11.68 12.07 10.70
CA ASP A 219 12.81 13.00 10.57
C ASP A 219 13.54 12.79 9.21
N HIS A 220 13.73 11.53 8.78
CA HIS A 220 14.29 11.23 7.46
C HIS A 220 13.40 11.69 6.31
N ALA A 221 12.08 11.46 6.38
CA ALA A 221 11.14 11.85 5.33
C ALA A 221 11.13 13.39 5.12
N VAL A 222 11.14 14.15 6.21
CA VAL A 222 11.25 15.61 6.19
C VAL A 222 12.59 16.04 5.58
N ALA A 223 13.70 15.48 6.06
CA ALA A 223 15.04 15.82 5.57
C ALA A 223 15.21 15.55 4.07
N PHE A 224 14.64 14.48 3.52
CA PHE A 224 14.66 14.20 2.10
C PHE A 224 13.89 15.26 1.30
N ALA A 225 12.73 15.68 1.77
CA ALA A 225 11.94 16.72 1.13
C ALA A 225 12.64 18.09 1.16
N GLU A 226 13.26 18.44 2.29
CA GLU A 226 14.02 19.69 2.49
C GLU A 226 15.26 19.76 1.58
N THR A 227 15.94 18.63 1.40
CA THR A 227 17.13 18.55 0.55
C THR A 227 16.83 18.48 -0.95
N GLY A 228 15.56 18.68 -1.35
CA GLY A 228 15.15 18.88 -2.73
C GLY A 228 14.67 17.64 -3.47
N HIS A 229 14.43 16.52 -2.77
CA HIS A 229 13.96 15.27 -3.34
C HIS A 229 12.44 15.14 -3.24
N LEU A 230 11.82 14.40 -4.14
CA LEU A 230 10.45 13.92 -3.95
C LEU A 230 10.50 12.70 -3.03
N CYS A 231 9.98 12.85 -1.81
CA CYS A 231 9.83 11.75 -0.86
C CYS A 231 8.39 11.23 -0.89
N LEU A 232 8.23 9.96 -1.25
CA LEU A 232 6.99 9.21 -1.19
C LEU A 232 7.04 8.29 0.02
N ALA A 233 5.99 8.24 0.82
CA ALA A 233 5.94 7.38 1.99
C ALA A 233 4.52 6.85 2.25
N THR A 234 4.39 5.84 3.13
CA THR A 234 3.09 5.44 3.67
C THR A 234 2.99 5.74 5.15
N LEU A 235 1.76 5.90 5.62
CA LEU A 235 1.45 6.05 7.04
C LEU A 235 0.14 5.31 7.36
N HIS A 236 0.10 4.64 8.49
CA HIS A 236 -1.12 4.00 8.97
C HIS A 236 -1.97 4.99 9.76
N ALA A 237 -2.99 5.54 9.12
CA ALA A 237 -4.07 6.35 9.71
C ALA A 237 -5.32 6.19 8.83
N ASN A 238 -6.47 6.77 9.22
CA ASN A 238 -7.72 6.58 8.47
C ASN A 238 -8.15 7.82 7.67
N SER A 239 -7.50 8.96 7.87
CA SER A 239 -7.76 10.23 7.17
C SER A 239 -6.54 11.14 7.23
N ALA A 240 -6.55 12.23 6.45
CA ALA A 240 -5.49 13.24 6.44
C ALA A 240 -5.32 13.91 7.82
N ASN A 241 -6.41 14.23 8.50
CA ASN A 241 -6.38 14.82 9.84
C ASN A 241 -5.71 13.87 10.84
N GLN A 242 -6.15 12.59 10.87
CA GLN A 242 -5.54 11.57 11.74
C GLN A 242 -4.08 11.30 11.39
N ALA A 243 -3.69 11.43 10.12
CA ALA A 243 -2.29 11.31 9.71
C ALA A 243 -1.43 12.41 10.32
N LEU A 244 -1.89 13.65 10.29
CA LEU A 244 -1.19 14.77 10.92
C LEU A 244 -1.10 14.61 12.42
N ASP A 245 -2.20 14.27 13.10
CA ASP A 245 -2.20 13.97 14.54
C ASP A 245 -1.18 12.87 14.89
N ARG A 246 -1.13 11.81 14.08
CA ARG A 246 -0.20 10.71 14.29
C ARG A 246 1.26 11.14 14.10
N MET A 247 1.56 11.93 13.06
CA MET A 247 2.90 12.49 12.84
C MET A 247 3.34 13.38 13.99
N ILE A 248 2.46 14.26 14.49
CA ILE A 248 2.71 15.11 15.64
C ILE A 248 3.01 14.27 16.89
N ASN A 249 2.27 13.18 17.10
CA ASN A 249 2.43 12.31 18.26
C ASN A 249 3.71 11.44 18.23
N PHE A 250 4.44 11.36 17.12
CA PHE A 250 5.78 10.77 17.10
C PHE A 250 6.83 11.64 17.81
N PHE A 251 6.52 12.93 18.03
CA PHE A 251 7.46 13.90 18.57
C PHE A 251 7.07 14.34 19.99
N PRO A 252 8.07 14.57 20.86
CA PRO A 252 7.84 15.21 22.14
C PRO A 252 7.34 16.63 21.93
N GLU A 253 6.67 17.20 22.95
CA GLU A 253 5.98 18.47 22.85
C GLU A 253 6.88 19.60 22.35
N GLU A 254 8.12 19.64 22.81
CA GLU A 254 9.10 20.68 22.47
C GLU A 254 9.53 20.69 21.00
N ARG A 255 9.23 19.60 20.26
CA ARG A 255 9.59 19.44 18.84
C ARG A 255 8.41 19.57 17.89
N ARG A 256 7.18 19.69 18.43
CA ARG A 256 5.96 19.69 17.62
C ARG A 256 5.83 20.94 16.75
N ASP A 257 6.15 22.10 17.27
CA ASP A 257 6.10 23.36 16.50
C ASP A 257 7.08 23.32 15.31
N GLN A 258 8.28 22.78 15.53
CA GLN A 258 9.25 22.61 14.45
C GLN A 258 8.72 21.64 13.39
N LEU A 259 8.14 20.51 13.79
CA LEU A 259 7.54 19.57 12.84
C LEU A 259 6.41 20.21 12.03
N LEU A 260 5.52 20.98 12.67
CA LEU A 260 4.42 21.68 11.98
C LEU A 260 4.97 22.69 10.96
N MET A 261 6.02 23.44 11.33
CA MET A 261 6.73 24.32 10.40
C MET A 261 7.30 23.54 9.22
N ASP A 262 8.03 22.45 9.47
CA ASP A 262 8.66 21.64 8.42
C ASP A 262 7.62 21.04 7.49
N LEU A 263 6.49 20.52 8.04
CA LEU A 263 5.37 20.01 7.25
C LEU A 263 4.69 21.11 6.43
N SER A 264 4.47 22.29 6.99
CA SER A 264 3.85 23.41 6.27
C SER A 264 4.65 23.82 5.02
N LEU A 265 5.97 23.67 5.06
CA LEU A 265 6.87 24.02 3.97
C LEU A 265 7.07 22.88 2.96
N ASN A 266 7.19 21.65 3.45
CA ASN A 266 7.68 20.53 2.66
C ASN A 266 6.59 19.54 2.24
N LEU A 267 5.46 19.44 2.94
CA LEU A 267 4.36 18.59 2.52
C LEU A 267 3.85 19.04 1.14
N LYS A 268 3.49 18.10 0.29
CA LYS A 268 2.83 18.34 -1.00
C LYS A 268 1.43 17.78 -1.01
N ALA A 269 1.26 16.55 -0.54
CA ALA A 269 -0.05 15.91 -0.47
C ALA A 269 -0.13 14.86 0.64
N LEU A 270 -1.31 14.72 1.23
CA LEU A 270 -1.74 13.52 1.93
C LEU A 270 -2.83 12.85 1.10
N VAL A 271 -2.63 11.57 0.80
CA VAL A 271 -3.55 10.77 -0.02
C VAL A 271 -4.07 9.62 0.82
N SER A 272 -5.27 9.78 1.38
CA SER A 272 -5.89 8.75 2.21
C SER A 272 -6.73 7.82 1.36
N GLN A 273 -6.71 6.51 1.63
CA GLN A 273 -7.33 5.52 0.77
C GLN A 273 -8.08 4.43 1.55
N ARG A 274 -9.29 4.10 1.05
CA ARG A 274 -10.13 2.97 1.47
C ARG A 274 -10.50 2.13 0.25
N LEU A 275 -10.57 0.81 0.36
CA LEU A 275 -11.03 -0.07 -0.70
C LEU A 275 -12.44 -0.57 -0.40
N LEU A 276 -13.36 -0.35 -1.33
CA LEU A 276 -14.74 -0.81 -1.27
C LEU A 276 -14.98 -1.93 -2.31
N PRO A 277 -15.91 -2.86 -2.03
CA PRO A 277 -16.35 -3.81 -3.05
C PRO A 277 -17.05 -3.05 -4.20
N ARG A 278 -16.81 -3.50 -5.43
CA ARG A 278 -17.58 -2.96 -6.58
C ARG A 278 -19.02 -3.46 -6.53
N GLN A 279 -19.95 -2.64 -6.96
CA GLN A 279 -21.37 -2.99 -7.05
C GLN A 279 -21.62 -4.25 -7.90
N THR A 280 -20.74 -4.53 -8.86
CA THR A 280 -20.78 -5.75 -9.69
C THR A 280 -20.46 -7.04 -8.92
N GLY A 281 -20.06 -6.95 -7.64
CA GLY A 281 -19.63 -8.07 -6.82
C GLY A 281 -18.24 -8.63 -7.17
N LYS A 282 -17.56 -8.08 -8.19
CA LYS A 282 -16.22 -8.51 -8.59
C LYS A 282 -15.22 -7.37 -8.49
N GLY A 283 -14.15 -7.60 -7.72
CA GLY A 283 -13.07 -6.62 -7.52
C GLY A 283 -13.43 -5.52 -6.53
N ARG A 284 -12.52 -4.56 -6.39
CA ARG A 284 -12.63 -3.43 -5.47
C ARG A 284 -12.36 -2.13 -6.21
N VAL A 285 -12.79 -1.02 -5.62
CA VAL A 285 -12.51 0.35 -6.08
C VAL A 285 -11.99 1.17 -4.90
N ALA A 286 -11.10 2.11 -5.16
CA ALA A 286 -10.56 2.99 -4.14
C ALA A 286 -11.44 4.21 -3.96
N ALA A 287 -11.89 4.47 -2.73
CA ALA A 287 -12.28 5.80 -2.30
C ALA A 287 -11.02 6.52 -1.83
N VAL A 288 -10.80 7.75 -2.30
CA VAL A 288 -9.58 8.50 -2.08
C VAL A 288 -9.91 9.87 -1.53
N GLU A 289 -9.30 10.22 -0.39
CA GLU A 289 -9.27 11.57 0.14
C GLU A 289 -7.94 12.20 -0.23
N ILE A 290 -7.93 13.45 -0.72
CA ILE A 290 -6.74 14.16 -1.16
C ILE A 290 -6.68 15.52 -0.50
N LEU A 291 -5.62 15.76 0.27
CA LEU A 291 -5.22 17.05 0.78
C LEU A 291 -4.00 17.51 -0.01
N LEU A 292 -4.06 18.72 -0.58
CA LEU A 292 -2.93 19.39 -1.22
C LEU A 292 -2.46 20.54 -0.33
N ASN A 293 -1.16 20.70 -0.20
CA ASN A 293 -0.58 21.77 0.61
C ASN A 293 -0.57 23.11 -0.15
N THR A 294 -1.75 23.71 -0.29
CA THR A 294 -1.93 25.08 -0.78
C THR A 294 -1.45 26.09 0.28
N PRO A 295 -1.23 27.39 -0.07
CA PRO A 295 -0.80 28.39 0.91
C PRO A 295 -1.70 28.48 2.15
N LEU A 296 -3.02 28.37 1.98
CA LEU A 296 -3.96 28.39 3.11
C LEU A 296 -3.88 27.10 3.93
N MET A 297 -3.70 25.94 3.27
CA MET A 297 -3.49 24.66 3.97
C MET A 297 -2.17 24.67 4.75
N ALA A 298 -1.11 25.24 4.20
CA ALA A 298 0.17 25.40 4.88
C ALA A 298 0.05 26.25 6.16
N ASP A 299 -0.75 27.33 6.10
CA ASP A 299 -1.03 28.17 7.27
C ASP A 299 -1.79 27.41 8.36
N LEU A 300 -2.82 26.62 8.00
CA LEU A 300 -3.54 25.77 8.94
C LEU A 300 -2.62 24.71 9.58
N ILE A 301 -1.76 24.07 8.77
CA ILE A 301 -0.78 23.10 9.27
C ILE A 301 0.19 23.77 10.25
N PHE A 302 0.76 24.91 9.85
CA PHE A 302 1.70 25.66 10.69
C PHE A 302 1.10 26.05 12.06
N LYS A 303 -0.17 26.46 12.09
CA LYS A 303 -0.90 26.81 13.32
C LYS A 303 -1.39 25.59 14.10
N GLY A 304 -1.34 24.38 13.53
CA GLY A 304 -1.92 23.19 14.15
C GLY A 304 -3.45 23.16 14.12
N GLU A 305 -4.10 23.95 13.26
CA GLU A 305 -5.56 24.05 13.13
C GLU A 305 -6.12 22.89 12.27
N ILE A 306 -5.86 21.64 12.71
CA ILE A 306 -6.17 20.41 11.98
C ILE A 306 -7.67 20.24 11.74
N ALA A 307 -8.51 20.73 12.66
CA ALA A 307 -9.97 20.63 12.56
C ALA A 307 -10.52 21.35 11.32
N ASP A 308 -9.93 22.49 10.95
CA ASP A 308 -10.42 23.34 9.86
C ASP A 308 -9.98 22.90 8.48
N MET A 309 -9.00 22.00 8.42
CA MET A 309 -8.44 21.50 7.16
C MET A 309 -9.48 20.77 6.31
N LYS A 310 -10.40 20.02 6.93
CA LYS A 310 -11.40 19.26 6.22
C LYS A 310 -12.40 20.17 5.51
N ASP A 311 -12.77 21.29 6.10
CA ASP A 311 -13.63 22.29 5.49
C ASP A 311 -12.95 23.01 4.33
N LEU A 312 -11.65 23.27 4.43
CA LEU A 312 -10.86 23.78 3.32
C LEU A 312 -10.80 22.78 2.16
N MET A 313 -10.53 21.50 2.43
CA MET A 313 -10.53 20.45 1.40
C MET A 313 -11.88 20.38 0.67
N LYS A 314 -12.97 20.41 1.42
CA LYS A 314 -14.35 20.35 0.88
C LYS A 314 -14.63 21.47 -0.13
N ARG A 315 -14.09 22.67 0.12
CA ARG A 315 -14.29 23.87 -0.72
C ARG A 315 -13.28 23.99 -1.87
N SER A 316 -12.20 23.22 -1.87
CA SER A 316 -11.09 23.35 -2.83
C SER A 316 -11.04 22.19 -3.83
N ARG A 317 -12.20 21.71 -4.22
CA ARG A 317 -12.32 20.57 -5.16
C ARG A 317 -11.79 20.93 -6.55
N GLU A 318 -11.92 22.16 -7.00
CA GLU A 318 -11.37 22.67 -8.25
C GLU A 318 -9.85 22.64 -8.31
N LEU A 319 -9.17 22.63 -7.15
CA LEU A 319 -7.72 22.48 -7.05
C LEU A 319 -7.27 21.01 -7.04
N GLY A 320 -8.21 20.06 -7.06
CA GLY A 320 -7.92 18.62 -6.98
C GLY A 320 -8.00 18.03 -5.56
N MET A 321 -8.33 18.83 -4.54
CA MET A 321 -8.62 18.29 -3.21
C MET A 321 -9.98 17.60 -3.20
N GLN A 322 -10.13 16.58 -2.37
CA GLN A 322 -11.43 15.95 -2.10
C GLN A 322 -11.45 15.25 -0.76
N THR A 323 -12.62 15.23 -0.13
CA THR A 323 -12.87 14.44 1.08
C THR A 323 -13.31 13.02 0.73
N PHE A 324 -13.29 12.11 1.71
CA PHE A 324 -13.85 10.77 1.49
C PHE A 324 -15.32 10.80 1.09
N ASP A 325 -16.14 11.65 1.71
CA ASP A 325 -17.57 11.72 1.40
C ASP A 325 -17.83 12.20 -0.04
N GLN A 326 -17.00 13.13 -0.55
CA GLN A 326 -17.04 13.53 -1.96
C GLN A 326 -16.63 12.40 -2.90
N SER A 327 -15.55 11.67 -2.57
CA SER A 327 -15.12 10.51 -3.34
C SER A 327 -16.19 9.40 -3.36
N LEU A 328 -16.80 9.12 -2.21
CA LEU A 328 -17.87 8.12 -2.09
C LEU A 328 -19.14 8.52 -2.86
N PHE A 329 -19.49 9.81 -2.86
CA PHE A 329 -20.57 10.34 -3.68
C PHE A 329 -20.31 10.09 -5.18
N ASP A 330 -19.11 10.41 -5.67
CA ASP A 330 -18.74 10.21 -7.07
C ASP A 330 -18.73 8.72 -7.45
N LEU A 331 -18.20 7.84 -6.57
CA LEU A 331 -18.23 6.40 -6.81
C LEU A 331 -19.65 5.84 -6.84
N TYR A 332 -20.53 6.35 -5.99
CA TYR A 332 -21.94 5.98 -6.01
C TYR A 332 -22.62 6.48 -7.29
N GLU A 333 -22.43 7.74 -7.66
CA GLU A 333 -23.02 8.36 -8.85
C GLU A 333 -22.62 7.65 -10.14
N ASN A 334 -21.35 7.19 -10.20
CA ASN A 334 -20.81 6.42 -11.33
C ASN A 334 -21.12 4.91 -11.28
N HIS A 335 -22.05 4.46 -10.44
CA HIS A 335 -22.46 3.06 -10.30
C HIS A 335 -21.33 2.08 -9.92
N LEU A 336 -20.26 2.58 -9.31
CA LEU A 336 -19.12 1.75 -8.91
C LEU A 336 -19.33 1.09 -7.54
N VAL A 337 -20.06 1.74 -6.64
CA VAL A 337 -20.38 1.23 -5.30
C VAL A 337 -21.89 1.28 -5.04
N SER A 338 -22.37 0.44 -4.11
CA SER A 338 -23.76 0.48 -3.65
C SER A 338 -24.00 1.67 -2.72
N TYR A 339 -25.26 2.01 -2.51
CA TYR A 339 -25.66 3.04 -1.54
C TYR A 339 -25.22 2.68 -0.12
N GLU A 340 -25.45 1.43 0.26
CA GLU A 340 -25.10 0.90 1.58
C GLU A 340 -23.60 0.92 1.84
N ASP A 341 -22.79 0.52 0.84
CA ASP A 341 -21.35 0.52 0.98
C ASP A 341 -20.78 1.95 1.01
N ALA A 342 -21.36 2.88 0.24
CA ALA A 342 -20.97 4.29 0.30
C ALA A 342 -21.21 4.86 1.70
N LEU A 343 -22.42 4.69 2.24
CA LEU A 343 -22.76 5.19 3.58
C LEU A 343 -21.97 4.53 4.70
N ARG A 344 -21.72 3.20 4.62
CA ARG A 344 -20.95 2.47 5.63
C ARG A 344 -19.51 2.99 5.75
N ASN A 345 -18.95 3.50 4.67
CA ASN A 345 -17.58 3.98 4.60
C ASN A 345 -17.45 5.51 4.69
N ALA A 346 -18.57 6.22 4.83
CA ALA A 346 -18.58 7.68 4.97
C ALA A 346 -17.97 8.15 6.30
N ASP A 347 -17.32 9.30 6.26
CA ASP A 347 -16.88 9.99 7.46
C ASP A 347 -18.07 10.63 8.18
N SER A 348 -19.02 11.22 7.43
CA SER A 348 -20.29 11.69 7.93
C SER A 348 -21.44 11.00 7.18
N HIS A 349 -21.99 9.97 7.81
CA HIS A 349 -23.13 9.21 7.26
C HIS A 349 -24.32 10.13 6.90
N ASN A 350 -24.63 11.10 7.77
CA ASN A 350 -25.76 12.00 7.55
C ASN A 350 -25.51 12.99 6.41
N ASP A 351 -24.29 13.56 6.32
CA ASP A 351 -23.94 14.51 5.26
C ASP A 351 -23.93 13.84 3.90
N LEU A 352 -23.34 12.64 3.80
CA LEU A 352 -23.32 11.88 2.55
C LEU A 352 -24.74 11.49 2.13
N ARG A 353 -25.56 11.01 3.07
CA ARG A 353 -26.97 10.67 2.82
C ARG A 353 -27.76 11.88 2.29
N LEU A 354 -27.59 13.03 2.94
CA LEU A 354 -28.25 14.28 2.52
C LEU A 354 -27.75 14.72 1.15
N ASN A 355 -26.45 14.67 0.90
CA ASN A 355 -25.86 15.01 -0.39
C ASN A 355 -26.39 14.11 -1.52
N ILE A 356 -26.45 12.79 -1.31
CA ILE A 356 -27.04 11.86 -2.28
C ILE A 356 -28.51 12.22 -2.54
N LYS A 357 -29.30 12.47 -1.50
CA LYS A 357 -30.73 12.81 -1.64
C LYS A 357 -30.96 14.10 -2.44
N LEU A 358 -30.12 15.11 -2.26
CA LEU A 358 -30.30 16.42 -2.88
C LEU A 358 -29.67 16.52 -4.27
N ASN A 359 -28.52 15.92 -4.48
CA ASN A 359 -27.69 16.21 -5.65
C ASN A 359 -27.48 15.01 -6.60
N SER A 360 -27.83 13.77 -6.19
CA SER A 360 -27.61 12.59 -7.04
C SER A 360 -28.57 12.56 -8.21
N MET A 361 -28.05 12.42 -9.42
CA MET A 361 -28.85 12.16 -10.62
C MET A 361 -29.29 10.69 -10.64
N ARG A 362 -28.52 9.78 -10.11
CA ARG A 362 -28.85 8.38 -9.96
C ARG A 362 -30.03 8.15 -9.01
N ALA A 363 -30.10 8.88 -7.89
CA ALA A 363 -31.22 8.78 -6.94
C ALA A 363 -32.53 9.38 -7.47
N ARG A 364 -32.49 10.35 -8.39
CA ARG A 364 -33.67 10.94 -9.01
C ARG A 364 -34.38 10.00 -9.99
N GLY A 365 -33.65 9.00 -10.52
CA GLY A 365 -34.23 7.97 -11.41
C GLY A 365 -34.75 6.74 -10.65
N ALA A 366 -34.39 6.56 -9.40
CA ALA A 366 -34.98 5.56 -8.53
C ALA A 366 -36.10 6.22 -7.71
N ASP A 367 -37.30 5.67 -7.78
CA ASP A 367 -38.46 6.18 -7.05
C ASP A 367 -38.10 6.32 -5.54
N LEU A 368 -37.88 7.57 -5.13
CA LEU A 368 -37.52 7.88 -3.72
C LEU A 368 -38.70 7.57 -2.76
N ALA A 369 -39.88 7.20 -3.29
CA ALA A 369 -41.05 6.76 -2.56
C ALA A 369 -40.91 5.32 -2.00
N ALA A 370 -40.05 4.48 -2.60
CA ALA A 370 -39.92 3.07 -2.22
C ALA A 370 -39.29 2.80 -0.83
N GLY A 371 -39.06 3.80 -0.05
CA GLY A 371 -38.58 3.67 1.35
C GLY A 371 -39.35 4.50 2.37
N THR A 372 -40.38 5.23 1.91
CA THR A 372 -41.20 6.10 2.78
C THR A 372 -42.61 5.56 3.03
N GLU A 373 -42.92 4.39 2.50
CA GLU A 373 -44.27 3.75 2.63
C GLU A 373 -44.69 3.48 4.08
N HIS A 374 -43.77 3.60 5.05
CA HIS A 374 -44.05 3.41 6.48
C HIS A 374 -44.01 4.71 7.29
N MET A 375 -43.84 5.88 6.67
CA MET A 375 -43.95 7.17 7.34
C MET A 375 -45.37 7.71 7.27
N THR A 376 -46.19 7.38 8.25
CA THR A 376 -47.46 8.08 8.48
C THR A 376 -47.16 9.43 9.11
N ILE A 377 -47.49 10.51 8.45
CA ILE A 377 -47.47 11.86 9.04
C ILE A 377 -48.61 11.91 10.07
N LEU A 378 -48.26 12.03 11.35
CA LEU A 378 -49.18 12.38 12.43
C LEU A 378 -49.34 13.87 12.50
#